data_1018aa40c1b2575d5f96069a0fe82c96
#
_entry.id   1018aa40c1b2575d5f96069a0fe82c96
#
_cell.length_a   1.000
_cell.length_b   1.000
_cell.length_c   1.000
_cell.angle_alpha   90.00
_cell.angle_beta   90.00
_cell.angle_gamma   90.00
#
_symmetry.space_group_name_H-M   'P 1'
#
loop_
_entity.id
_entity.type
_entity.pdbx_description
1 polymer ?
#
loop_
_entity_poly.entity_id
_entity_poly.type
_entity_poly.pdbx_seq_one_letter_code
_entity_poly.pdbx_strand_id
1 'polypeptide(L)'
;MKKFILFLLVLLIIPTICMARKSVPFMTGAIVNNQNEVVAVQVNSPAYSIGIRPLDKITKIITSDNTVHTSDIKQVIDKEGEKTLRIEFLHKQDSEYAPMSGTIQAKKLNDAETRTTFLVVGKEEDIFKKVIRTIKFDPKLSLYLPMQNLDADNKFITVYSSVDKHGAKGIGDYVTRFPSSAVKNLETQGTIVVGDTSNPDISMVNVNLAFKVSWDNFFSKGSDSLASSGVMERLLVERLYSDL
;
A
#
# COMPACT_ATOMS: atom_id res chain seq x y z
N MET A 1 15.16 37.83 38.84
CA MET A 1 15.34 37.90 37.39
C MET A 1 16.18 36.76 36.83
N LYS A 2 17.35 36.38 37.39
CA LYS A 2 18.18 35.29 36.82
C LYS A 2 17.52 33.90 36.76
N LYS A 3 16.64 33.57 37.70
CA LYS A 3 15.90 32.27 37.69
C LYS A 3 14.79 32.20 36.65
N PHE A 4 14.25 33.34 36.24
CA PHE A 4 13.17 33.42 35.25
C PHE A 4 13.74 33.24 33.82
N ILE A 5 14.94 33.74 33.57
CA ILE A 5 15.67 33.62 32.31
C ILE A 5 16.06 32.17 32.07
N LEU A 6 16.48 31.45 33.12
CA LEU A 6 16.86 30.04 33.02
C LEU A 6 15.63 29.15 32.65
N PHE A 7 14.44 29.48 33.19
CA PHE A 7 13.21 28.75 32.87
C PHE A 7 12.74 29.01 31.43
N LEU A 8 12.93 30.22 30.93
CA LEU A 8 12.62 30.57 29.53
C LEU A 8 13.58 29.89 28.55
N LEU A 9 14.87 29.72 28.93
CA LEU A 9 15.87 29.04 28.09
C LEU A 9 15.61 27.52 28.02
N VAL A 10 15.09 26.90 29.07
CA VAL A 10 14.72 25.48 29.10
C VAL A 10 13.47 25.22 28.25
N LEU A 11 12.54 26.18 28.17
CA LEU A 11 11.37 26.09 27.29
C LEU A 11 11.73 26.20 25.78
N LEU A 12 12.84 26.87 25.45
CA LEU A 12 13.34 27.00 24.08
C LEU A 12 14.15 25.79 23.61
N ILE A 13 14.54 24.89 24.52
CA ILE A 13 15.26 23.65 24.23
C ILE A 13 14.33 22.43 24.33
N ILE A 14 13.01 22.63 24.27
CA ILE A 14 12.14 21.52 23.90
C ILE A 14 12.53 21.22 22.44
N PRO A 15 13.27 20.13 22.16
CA PRO A 15 13.47 19.75 20.78
C PRO A 15 12.04 19.58 20.26
N THR A 16 11.66 20.38 19.29
CA THR A 16 10.67 20.00 18.33
C THR A 16 11.24 18.70 17.77
N ILE A 17 10.88 17.58 18.41
CA ILE A 17 10.98 16.28 17.80
C ILE A 17 10.00 16.39 16.65
N CYS A 18 10.47 17.03 15.58
CA CYS A 18 9.92 16.92 14.27
C CYS A 18 10.15 15.44 13.96
N MET A 19 9.21 14.58 14.41
CA MET A 19 9.14 13.23 13.91
C MET A 19 9.00 13.43 12.41
N ALA A 20 10.09 13.19 11.68
CA ALA A 20 10.09 13.18 10.25
C ALA A 20 8.92 12.25 9.89
N ARG A 21 7.80 12.85 9.43
CA ARG A 21 6.72 12.08 8.85
C ARG A 21 7.39 11.29 7.74
N LYS A 22 7.43 9.98 7.87
CA LYS A 22 7.74 9.16 6.72
C LYS A 22 6.79 9.62 5.63
N SER A 23 7.34 10.15 4.56
CA SER A 23 6.55 10.60 3.42
C SER A 23 5.74 9.40 2.94
N VAL A 24 4.46 9.62 2.66
CA VAL A 24 3.63 8.62 1.98
C VAL A 24 4.40 8.20 0.73
N PRO A 25 4.67 6.91 0.54
CA PRO A 25 5.49 6.46 -0.57
C PRO A 25 4.83 6.81 -1.90
N PHE A 26 5.62 7.23 -2.86
CA PHE A 26 5.20 7.34 -4.24
C PHE A 26 5.15 5.94 -4.84
N MET A 27 4.15 5.65 -5.65
CA MET A 27 3.97 4.33 -6.22
C MET A 27 3.67 4.41 -7.71
N THR A 28 4.26 3.48 -8.44
CA THR A 28 3.93 3.26 -9.86
C THR A 28 2.59 2.55 -10.02
N GLY A 29 2.20 1.75 -9.04
CA GLY A 29 1.01 0.90 -9.04
C GLY A 29 1.22 -0.48 -9.64
N ALA A 30 2.40 -0.80 -10.16
CA ALA A 30 2.77 -2.15 -10.57
C ALA A 30 3.46 -2.90 -9.42
N ILE A 31 3.24 -4.22 -9.35
CA ILE A 31 3.96 -5.16 -8.50
C ILE A 31 4.61 -6.19 -9.42
N VAL A 32 5.93 -6.35 -9.30
CA VAL A 32 6.74 -7.21 -10.18
C VAL A 32 7.40 -8.30 -9.36
N ASN A 33 7.49 -9.50 -9.94
CA ASN A 33 8.25 -10.59 -9.35
C ASN A 33 9.75 -10.50 -9.69
N ASN A 34 10.54 -11.46 -9.22
CA ASN A 34 11.99 -11.50 -9.46
C ASN A 34 12.37 -11.80 -10.93
N GLN A 35 11.42 -12.23 -11.75
CA GLN A 35 11.58 -12.47 -13.20
C GLN A 35 11.17 -11.25 -14.03
N ASN A 36 10.89 -10.11 -13.39
CA ASN A 36 10.39 -8.88 -13.99
C ASN A 36 8.98 -9.02 -14.63
N GLU A 37 8.24 -10.04 -14.25
CA GLU A 37 6.85 -10.20 -14.67
C GLU A 37 5.92 -9.41 -13.75
N VAL A 38 4.93 -8.77 -14.32
CA VAL A 38 3.93 -8.00 -13.60
C VAL A 38 2.91 -8.97 -13.01
N VAL A 39 2.93 -9.12 -11.70
CA VAL A 39 2.02 -10.03 -10.98
C VAL A 39 0.76 -9.33 -10.48
N ALA A 40 0.81 -8.01 -10.31
CA ALA A 40 -0.37 -7.21 -10.00
C ALA A 40 -0.23 -5.77 -10.49
N VAL A 41 -1.36 -5.14 -10.80
CA VAL A 41 -1.44 -3.72 -11.16
C VAL A 41 -2.62 -3.08 -10.45
N GLN A 42 -2.38 -1.98 -9.77
CA GLN A 42 -3.44 -1.16 -9.19
C GLN A 42 -4.18 -0.42 -10.29
N VAL A 43 -5.50 -0.57 -10.34
CA VAL A 43 -6.38 0.14 -11.27
C VAL A 43 -6.27 1.65 -11.04
N ASN A 44 -6.28 2.44 -12.11
CA ASN A 44 -6.09 3.90 -12.10
C ASN A 44 -4.72 4.39 -11.63
N SER A 45 -3.73 3.50 -11.53
CA SER A 45 -2.35 3.88 -11.23
C SER A 45 -1.60 4.39 -12.47
N PRO A 46 -0.43 5.05 -12.29
CA PRO A 46 0.43 5.43 -13.41
C PRO A 46 0.80 4.27 -14.33
N ALA A 47 1.14 3.09 -13.79
CA ALA A 47 1.43 1.90 -14.59
C ALA A 47 0.21 1.43 -15.38
N TYR A 48 -0.96 1.42 -14.76
CA TYR A 48 -2.22 1.06 -15.43
C TYR A 48 -2.52 2.00 -16.60
N SER A 49 -2.25 3.31 -16.45
CA SER A 49 -2.56 4.35 -17.46
C SER A 49 -1.73 4.21 -18.74
N ILE A 50 -0.53 3.65 -18.68
CA ILE A 50 0.31 3.39 -19.86
C ILE A 50 0.09 2.00 -20.47
N GLY A 51 -0.91 1.26 -20.00
CA GLY A 51 -1.28 -0.03 -20.54
C GLY A 51 -0.61 -1.23 -19.88
N ILE A 52 0.18 -1.08 -18.82
CA ILE A 52 0.74 -2.22 -18.08
C ILE A 52 -0.39 -3.02 -17.43
N ARG A 53 -0.35 -4.33 -17.60
CA ARG A 53 -1.34 -5.29 -17.09
C ARG A 53 -0.63 -6.48 -16.42
N PRO A 54 -1.32 -7.25 -15.57
CA PRO A 54 -0.82 -8.54 -15.10
C PRO A 54 -0.43 -9.43 -16.27
N LEU A 55 0.62 -10.24 -16.11
CA LEU A 55 1.26 -11.08 -17.10
C LEU A 55 2.19 -10.36 -18.09
N ASP A 56 2.27 -9.03 -18.07
CA ASP A 56 3.26 -8.29 -18.84
C ASP A 56 4.67 -8.54 -18.26
N LYS A 57 5.68 -8.35 -19.11
CA LYS A 57 7.09 -8.46 -18.69
C LYS A 57 7.80 -7.13 -18.89
N ILE A 58 8.28 -6.53 -17.83
CA ILE A 58 9.09 -5.32 -17.93
C ILE A 58 10.49 -5.69 -18.38
N THR A 59 10.93 -5.12 -19.48
CA THR A 59 12.23 -5.42 -20.09
C THR A 59 13.28 -4.38 -19.76
N LYS A 60 12.84 -3.11 -19.52
CA LYS A 60 13.76 -2.01 -19.31
C LYS A 60 13.08 -0.84 -18.62
N ILE A 61 13.81 -0.19 -17.75
CA ILE A 61 13.42 1.10 -17.15
C ILE A 61 14.53 2.10 -17.42
N ILE A 62 14.16 3.30 -17.82
CA ILE A 62 15.05 4.44 -18.01
C ILE A 62 14.60 5.52 -17.03
N THR A 63 15.47 5.90 -16.13
CA THR A 63 15.23 6.94 -15.15
C THR A 63 15.45 8.34 -15.71
N SER A 64 15.04 9.37 -15.01
CA SER A 64 15.13 10.77 -15.47
C SER A 64 16.57 11.25 -15.73
N ASP A 65 17.56 10.61 -15.13
CA ASP A 65 19.00 10.84 -15.36
C ASP A 65 19.59 10.01 -16.51
N ASN A 66 18.72 9.36 -17.32
CA ASN A 66 19.04 8.44 -18.42
C ASN A 66 19.77 7.15 -17.99
N THR A 67 19.74 6.78 -16.71
CA THR A 67 20.25 5.48 -16.27
C THR A 67 19.31 4.39 -16.76
N VAL A 68 19.90 3.32 -17.34
CA VAL A 68 19.16 2.18 -17.89
C VAL A 68 19.25 0.99 -16.94
N HIS A 69 18.09 0.45 -16.57
CA HIS A 69 17.93 -0.70 -15.69
C HIS A 69 17.27 -1.85 -16.44
N THR A 70 17.89 -3.03 -16.39
CA THR A 70 17.38 -4.27 -17.04
C THR A 70 17.33 -5.46 -16.08
N SER A 71 18.09 -5.44 -14.99
CA SER A 71 18.21 -6.55 -14.03
C SER A 71 17.62 -6.25 -12.66
N ASP A 72 17.56 -4.99 -12.29
CA ASP A 72 17.12 -4.50 -10.96
C ASP A 72 15.76 -3.80 -10.99
N ILE A 73 14.93 -4.16 -11.97
CA ILE A 73 13.64 -3.53 -12.29
C ILE A 73 12.73 -3.42 -11.08
N LYS A 74 12.61 -4.50 -10.30
CA LYS A 74 11.80 -4.49 -9.07
C LYS A 74 12.28 -3.42 -8.09
N GLN A 75 13.58 -3.32 -7.87
CA GLN A 75 14.14 -2.35 -6.93
C GLN A 75 13.93 -0.90 -7.39
N VAL A 76 14.01 -0.67 -8.71
CA VAL A 76 13.79 0.66 -9.30
C VAL A 76 12.32 1.06 -9.15
N ILE A 77 11.38 0.17 -9.46
CA ILE A 77 9.94 0.42 -9.28
C ILE A 77 9.60 0.73 -7.82
N ASP A 78 10.23 0.05 -6.89
CA ASP A 78 9.96 0.23 -5.46
C ASP A 78 10.64 1.47 -4.84
N LYS A 79 11.77 1.93 -5.41
CA LYS A 79 12.60 3.01 -4.83
C LYS A 79 12.47 4.37 -5.53
N GLU A 80 12.21 4.40 -6.82
CA GLU A 80 12.25 5.63 -7.64
C GLU A 80 10.92 6.40 -7.65
N GLY A 81 10.18 6.33 -6.54
CA GLY A 81 8.80 6.80 -6.42
C GLY A 81 8.52 8.25 -6.79
N GLU A 82 9.50 9.16 -6.83
CA GLU A 82 9.27 10.58 -7.16
C GLU A 82 9.72 10.97 -8.57
N LYS A 83 10.38 10.07 -9.29
CA LYS A 83 10.97 10.38 -10.59
C LYS A 83 10.09 9.94 -11.74
N THR A 84 10.30 10.60 -12.87
CA THR A 84 9.72 10.16 -14.15
C THR A 84 10.48 8.93 -14.63
N LEU A 85 9.75 7.87 -14.94
CA LEU A 85 10.30 6.60 -15.47
C LEU A 85 9.75 6.35 -16.87
N ARG A 86 10.64 6.07 -17.82
CA ARG A 86 10.24 5.46 -19.10
C ARG A 86 10.38 3.96 -18.99
N ILE A 87 9.28 3.25 -19.21
CA ILE A 87 9.20 1.80 -19.06
C ILE A 87 9.00 1.18 -20.44
N GLU A 88 9.84 0.22 -20.81
CA GLU A 88 9.67 -0.65 -21.95
C GLU A 88 9.24 -2.02 -21.44
N PHE A 89 8.18 -2.58 -22.02
CA PHE A 89 7.61 -3.84 -21.58
C PHE A 89 7.04 -4.65 -22.75
N LEU A 90 6.92 -5.93 -22.55
CA LEU A 90 6.24 -6.86 -23.44
C LEU A 90 4.82 -7.05 -22.89
N HIS A 91 3.85 -6.57 -23.65
CA HIS A 91 2.44 -6.73 -23.32
C HIS A 91 1.93 -8.07 -23.81
N LYS A 92 1.34 -8.87 -22.91
CA LYS A 92 0.81 -10.18 -23.26
C LYS A 92 -0.56 -10.04 -23.91
N GLN A 93 -0.64 -10.45 -25.18
CA GLN A 93 -1.87 -10.57 -25.95
C GLN A 93 -2.08 -12.04 -26.31
N ASP A 94 -3.06 -12.68 -25.68
CA ASP A 94 -3.33 -14.12 -25.83
C ASP A 94 -2.05 -14.98 -25.60
N SER A 95 -1.48 -15.55 -26.66
CA SER A 95 -0.26 -16.36 -26.62
C SER A 95 1.02 -15.59 -27.00
N GLU A 96 0.91 -14.35 -27.44
CA GLU A 96 2.03 -13.58 -27.98
C GLU A 96 2.37 -12.37 -27.11
N TYR A 97 3.56 -11.83 -27.31
CA TYR A 97 4.02 -10.62 -26.65
C TYR A 97 4.26 -9.52 -27.66
N ALA A 98 3.64 -8.36 -27.44
CA ALA A 98 3.84 -7.15 -28.23
C ALA A 98 4.72 -6.15 -27.46
N PRO A 99 5.78 -5.58 -28.06
CA PRO A 99 6.59 -4.57 -27.40
C PRO A 99 5.82 -3.25 -27.24
N MET A 100 5.82 -2.71 -26.06
CA MET A 100 5.20 -1.44 -25.70
C MET A 100 6.15 -0.58 -24.88
N SER A 101 5.87 0.71 -24.81
CA SER A 101 6.59 1.62 -23.94
C SER A 101 5.69 2.76 -23.49
N GLY A 102 5.99 3.30 -22.32
CA GLY A 102 5.28 4.47 -21.79
C GLY A 102 6.14 5.20 -20.77
N THR A 103 5.76 6.45 -20.52
CA THR A 103 6.40 7.27 -19.49
C THR A 103 5.43 7.47 -18.36
N ILE A 104 5.86 7.21 -17.14
CA ILE A 104 5.08 7.39 -15.93
C ILE A 104 5.81 8.32 -14.97
N GLN A 105 5.01 9.03 -14.18
CA GLN A 105 5.46 9.67 -12.95
C GLN A 105 4.77 8.96 -11.79
N ALA A 106 5.52 8.44 -10.85
CA ALA A 106 4.94 7.80 -9.69
C ALA A 106 4.06 8.78 -8.93
N LYS A 107 2.88 8.32 -8.55
CA LYS A 107 1.86 9.15 -7.88
C LYS A 107 1.95 8.93 -6.38
N LYS A 108 1.88 10.02 -5.63
CA LYS A 108 1.64 9.95 -4.20
C LYS A 108 0.25 9.38 -3.96
N LEU A 109 0.14 8.39 -3.08
CA LEU A 109 -1.16 7.85 -2.71
C LEU A 109 -2.00 8.95 -2.06
N ASN A 110 -3.18 9.20 -2.61
CA ASN A 110 -4.04 10.31 -2.21
C ASN A 110 -4.85 9.98 -0.97
N ASP A 111 -5.06 11.01 -0.16
CA ASP A 111 -5.88 11.03 1.06
C ASP A 111 -7.35 10.61 0.87
N ALA A 112 -7.81 10.44 -0.38
CA ALA A 112 -9.22 10.23 -0.69
C ALA A 112 -9.57 8.82 -1.19
N GLU A 113 -8.59 7.96 -1.42
CA GLU A 113 -8.88 6.61 -1.93
C GLU A 113 -9.12 5.63 -0.77
N THR A 114 -10.37 5.53 -0.33
CA THR A 114 -10.78 4.51 0.64
C THR A 114 -10.92 3.12 0.03
N ARG A 115 -10.95 3.03 -1.31
CA ARG A 115 -11.12 1.78 -2.05
C ARG A 115 -10.02 1.62 -3.07
N THR A 116 -9.27 0.55 -2.96
CA THR A 116 -8.18 0.21 -3.87
C THR A 116 -8.49 -1.10 -4.59
N THR A 117 -8.40 -1.08 -5.91
CA THR A 117 -8.63 -2.25 -6.76
C THR A 117 -7.33 -2.66 -7.42
N PHE A 118 -6.99 -3.94 -7.33
CA PHE A 118 -5.87 -4.55 -8.05
C PHE A 118 -6.37 -5.59 -9.02
N LEU A 119 -5.77 -5.62 -10.21
CA LEU A 119 -5.76 -6.79 -11.08
C LEU A 119 -4.57 -7.64 -10.70
N VAL A 120 -4.75 -8.93 -10.50
CA VAL A 120 -3.74 -9.85 -9.96
C VAL A 120 -3.68 -11.13 -10.79
N VAL A 121 -2.49 -11.69 -10.97
CA VAL A 121 -2.30 -12.98 -11.68
C VAL A 121 -2.80 -14.13 -10.79
N GLY A 122 -3.71 -14.92 -11.31
CA GLY A 122 -4.24 -16.12 -10.68
C GLY A 122 -5.75 -16.22 -10.78
N LYS A 123 -6.26 -17.44 -10.63
CA LYS A 123 -7.70 -17.71 -10.61
C LYS A 123 -8.31 -17.21 -9.30
N GLU A 124 -9.56 -16.77 -9.38
CA GLU A 124 -10.30 -16.21 -8.24
C GLU A 124 -10.20 -17.08 -6.98
N GLU A 125 -10.48 -18.37 -7.10
CA GLU A 125 -10.45 -19.29 -5.97
C GLU A 125 -9.07 -19.40 -5.32
N ASP A 126 -8.01 -19.43 -6.13
CA ASP A 126 -6.63 -19.52 -5.63
C ASP A 126 -6.18 -18.22 -4.99
N ILE A 127 -6.55 -17.08 -5.58
CA ILE A 127 -6.27 -15.76 -5.00
C ILE A 127 -7.04 -15.60 -3.69
N PHE A 128 -8.30 -16.00 -3.61
CA PHE A 128 -9.07 -15.93 -2.38
C PHE A 128 -8.43 -16.74 -1.24
N LYS A 129 -8.02 -17.99 -1.51
CA LYS A 129 -7.28 -18.81 -0.56
C LYS A 129 -5.96 -18.19 -0.13
N LYS A 130 -5.22 -17.58 -1.07
CA LYS A 130 -3.99 -16.85 -0.77
C LYS A 130 -4.25 -15.64 0.13
N VAL A 131 -5.29 -14.84 -0.13
CA VAL A 131 -5.68 -13.70 0.71
C VAL A 131 -5.95 -14.15 2.14
N ILE A 132 -6.76 -15.18 2.34
CA ILE A 132 -7.05 -15.75 3.66
C ILE A 132 -5.77 -16.17 4.37
N ARG A 133 -4.91 -16.94 3.68
CA ARG A 133 -3.64 -17.40 4.22
C ARG A 133 -2.73 -16.24 4.61
N THR A 134 -2.60 -15.26 3.73
CA THR A 134 -1.75 -14.09 3.94
C THR A 134 -2.19 -13.28 5.16
N ILE A 135 -3.48 -12.97 5.29
CA ILE A 135 -4.01 -12.27 6.46
C ILE A 135 -3.77 -13.06 7.74
N LYS A 136 -3.92 -14.38 7.69
CA LYS A 136 -3.80 -15.24 8.88
C LYS A 136 -2.35 -15.39 9.37
N PHE A 137 -1.38 -15.42 8.46
CA PHE A 137 -0.01 -15.79 8.79
C PHE A 137 1.02 -14.65 8.67
N ASP A 138 0.72 -13.56 7.98
CA ASP A 138 1.59 -12.38 8.02
C ASP A 138 1.41 -11.64 9.35
N PRO A 139 2.48 -11.41 10.13
CA PRO A 139 2.38 -10.81 11.46
C PRO A 139 1.78 -9.40 11.47
N LYS A 140 1.99 -8.63 10.40
CA LYS A 140 1.43 -7.27 10.30
C LYS A 140 -0.04 -7.32 9.90
N LEU A 141 -0.37 -8.12 8.88
CA LEU A 141 -1.75 -8.21 8.38
C LEU A 141 -2.65 -8.89 9.41
N SER A 142 -2.19 -9.91 10.12
CA SER A 142 -2.97 -10.53 11.21
C SER A 142 -3.23 -9.60 12.38
N LEU A 143 -2.34 -8.62 12.63
CA LEU A 143 -2.54 -7.61 13.67
C LEU A 143 -3.55 -6.54 13.26
N TYR A 144 -3.44 -6.03 12.03
CA TYR A 144 -4.23 -4.88 11.58
C TYR A 144 -5.48 -5.24 10.79
N LEU A 145 -5.50 -6.41 10.16
CA LEU A 145 -6.60 -6.89 9.33
C LEU A 145 -7.11 -8.28 9.77
N PRO A 146 -7.24 -8.59 11.06
CA PRO A 146 -7.76 -9.89 11.46
C PRO A 146 -9.15 -10.10 10.87
N MET A 147 -9.38 -11.26 10.30
CA MET A 147 -10.67 -11.63 9.71
C MET A 147 -11.73 -11.72 10.80
N GLN A 148 -12.84 -11.00 10.62
CA GLN A 148 -14.00 -11.05 11.48
C GLN A 148 -15.09 -11.96 10.94
N ASN A 149 -15.30 -11.90 9.61
CA ASN A 149 -16.27 -12.75 8.92
C ASN A 149 -15.69 -13.16 7.56
N LEU A 150 -16.07 -14.35 7.12
CA LEU A 150 -15.64 -14.97 5.87
C LEU A 150 -16.87 -15.55 5.16
N ASP A 151 -17.17 -15.02 3.98
CA ASP A 151 -18.14 -15.57 3.05
C ASP A 151 -17.38 -16.18 1.87
N ALA A 152 -17.25 -17.51 1.89
CA ALA A 152 -16.49 -18.22 0.88
C ALA A 152 -17.20 -18.27 -0.47
N ASP A 153 -18.53 -18.25 -0.48
CA ASP A 153 -19.34 -18.34 -1.70
C ASP A 153 -19.22 -17.04 -2.51
N ASN A 154 -19.28 -15.90 -1.83
CA ASN A 154 -19.15 -14.56 -2.42
C ASN A 154 -17.72 -14.03 -2.43
N LYS A 155 -16.73 -14.82 -2.02
CA LYS A 155 -15.30 -14.42 -1.94
C LYS A 155 -15.09 -13.09 -1.20
N PHE A 156 -15.81 -12.95 -0.09
CA PHE A 156 -15.89 -11.72 0.68
C PHE A 156 -15.35 -11.93 2.10
N ILE A 157 -14.50 -11.01 2.54
CA ILE A 157 -13.91 -11.01 3.89
C ILE A 157 -14.19 -9.67 4.54
N THR A 158 -14.69 -9.67 5.78
CA THR A 158 -14.67 -8.49 6.63
C THR A 158 -13.49 -8.57 7.61
N VAL A 159 -12.84 -7.45 7.81
CA VAL A 159 -11.75 -7.30 8.76
C VAL A 159 -12.09 -6.24 9.79
N TYR A 160 -11.70 -6.50 11.03
CA TYR A 160 -11.82 -5.53 12.11
C TYR A 160 -10.70 -5.75 13.13
N SER A 161 -10.00 -4.70 13.50
CA SER A 161 -9.05 -4.71 14.61
C SER A 161 -9.24 -3.50 15.50
N SER A 162 -8.81 -3.65 16.74
CA SER A 162 -8.70 -2.56 17.71
C SER A 162 -7.38 -2.77 18.44
N VAL A 163 -6.41 -1.91 18.18
CA VAL A 163 -5.07 -1.98 18.78
C VAL A 163 -4.83 -0.77 19.68
N ASP A 164 -4.15 -1.02 20.78
CA ASP A 164 -3.77 0.04 21.72
C ASP A 164 -2.65 0.93 21.16
N LYS A 165 -2.22 1.91 21.98
CA LYS A 165 -1.15 2.85 21.61
C LYS A 165 0.16 2.19 21.16
N HIS A 166 0.46 0.98 21.64
CA HIS A 166 1.70 0.29 21.28
C HIS A 166 1.58 -0.37 19.90
N GLY A 167 0.45 -1.03 19.62
CA GLY A 167 0.12 -1.53 18.29
C GLY A 167 -0.07 -0.40 17.27
N ALA A 168 -0.70 0.71 17.67
CA ALA A 168 -0.95 1.86 16.80
C ALA A 168 0.33 2.56 16.29
N LYS A 169 1.45 2.48 17.00
CA LYS A 169 2.71 3.10 16.55
C LYS A 169 3.20 2.60 15.19
N GLY A 170 2.91 1.36 14.84
CA GLY A 170 3.32 0.75 13.57
C GLY A 170 2.47 1.18 12.37
N ILE A 171 1.36 1.90 12.59
CA ILE A 171 0.40 2.20 11.52
C ILE A 171 0.63 3.54 10.83
N GLY A 172 1.55 4.36 11.32
CA GLY A 172 1.78 5.69 10.78
C GLY A 172 2.07 5.73 9.27
N ASP A 173 2.58 4.63 8.71
CA ASP A 173 2.87 4.48 7.29
C ASP A 173 1.60 4.12 6.47
N TYR A 174 0.53 3.67 7.13
CA TYR A 174 -0.68 3.12 6.50
C TYR A 174 -1.85 4.11 6.46
N VAL A 175 -1.72 5.26 7.10
CA VAL A 175 -2.74 6.30 7.16
C VAL A 175 -2.15 7.67 6.79
N THR A 176 -2.98 8.52 6.21
CA THR A 176 -2.51 9.78 5.63
C THR A 176 -2.22 10.89 6.64
N ARG A 177 -2.86 10.87 7.80
CA ARG A 177 -2.74 11.91 8.84
C ARG A 177 -2.73 11.31 10.23
N PHE A 178 -1.68 10.59 10.58
CA PHE A 178 -1.60 10.02 11.92
C PHE A 178 -1.25 11.10 12.96
N PRO A 179 -2.06 11.33 13.98
CA PRO A 179 -1.72 12.25 15.08
C PRO A 179 -0.56 11.66 15.88
N SER A 180 0.57 12.35 15.90
CA SER A 180 1.84 11.86 16.47
C SER A 180 1.88 11.75 17.99
N SER A 181 0.90 12.32 18.71
CA SER A 181 0.90 12.37 20.17
C SER A 181 -0.44 11.92 20.74
N ALA A 182 -0.38 11.05 21.74
CA ALA A 182 -1.50 10.66 22.57
C ALA A 182 -2.55 9.72 21.95
N VAL A 183 -2.21 8.93 20.93
CA VAL A 183 -3.10 7.87 20.46
C VAL A 183 -3.34 6.87 21.59
N LYS A 184 -4.60 6.63 21.91
CA LYS A 184 -5.04 5.64 22.88
C LYS A 184 -5.35 4.33 22.20
N ASN A 185 -6.09 4.39 21.10
CA ASN A 185 -6.56 3.24 20.35
C ASN A 185 -6.66 3.55 18.86
N LEU A 186 -6.43 2.54 18.05
CA LEU A 186 -6.66 2.55 16.61
C LEU A 186 -7.58 1.39 16.25
N GLU A 187 -8.67 1.71 15.60
CA GLU A 187 -9.58 0.75 15.01
C GLU A 187 -9.36 0.70 13.50
N THR A 188 -9.28 -0.49 12.95
CA THR A 188 -9.29 -0.74 11.50
C THR A 188 -10.52 -1.55 11.17
N GLN A 189 -11.26 -1.13 10.18
CA GLN A 189 -12.37 -1.91 9.63
C GLN A 189 -12.32 -1.88 8.12
N GLY A 190 -12.79 -2.94 7.49
CA GLY A 190 -12.85 -2.96 6.05
C GLY A 190 -13.38 -4.24 5.46
N THR A 191 -13.33 -4.27 4.13
CA THR A 191 -13.76 -5.39 3.33
C THR A 191 -12.73 -5.72 2.26
N ILE A 192 -12.58 -7.00 1.99
CA ILE A 192 -11.75 -7.52 0.90
C ILE A 192 -12.64 -8.42 0.07
N VAL A 193 -12.70 -8.15 -1.23
CA VAL A 193 -13.50 -8.92 -2.18
C VAL A 193 -12.58 -9.38 -3.29
N VAL A 194 -12.62 -10.67 -3.59
CA VAL A 194 -11.95 -11.24 -4.75
C VAL A 194 -13.03 -11.54 -5.80
N GLY A 195 -12.77 -11.22 -7.04
CA GLY A 195 -13.70 -11.42 -8.13
C GLY A 195 -13.02 -11.78 -9.43
N ASP A 196 -13.78 -12.35 -10.33
CA ASP A 196 -13.35 -12.70 -11.67
C ASP A 196 -13.11 -11.47 -12.56
N THR A 197 -12.34 -11.69 -13.62
CA THR A 197 -12.24 -10.80 -14.77
C THR A 197 -12.61 -11.54 -16.05
N SER A 198 -12.60 -10.84 -17.19
CA SER A 198 -12.78 -11.50 -18.49
C SER A 198 -11.63 -12.45 -18.86
N ASN A 199 -10.47 -12.31 -18.20
CA ASN A 199 -9.33 -13.21 -18.38
C ASN A 199 -9.28 -14.22 -17.22
N PRO A 200 -9.38 -15.54 -17.47
CA PRO A 200 -9.44 -16.56 -16.41
C PRO A 200 -8.15 -16.68 -15.58
N ASP A 201 -7.03 -16.13 -16.08
CA ASP A 201 -5.75 -16.11 -15.40
C ASP A 201 -5.52 -14.84 -14.57
N ILE A 202 -6.50 -13.93 -14.57
CA ILE A 202 -6.44 -12.66 -13.85
C ILE A 202 -7.69 -12.50 -12.99
N SER A 203 -7.49 -12.21 -11.71
CA SER A 203 -8.57 -11.88 -10.78
C SER A 203 -8.51 -10.42 -10.36
N MET A 204 -9.59 -9.94 -9.80
CA MET A 204 -9.69 -8.60 -9.22
C MET A 204 -9.71 -8.73 -7.69
N VAL A 205 -8.86 -7.97 -7.00
CA VAL A 205 -8.87 -7.84 -5.54
C VAL A 205 -9.25 -6.41 -5.17
N ASN A 206 -10.43 -6.25 -4.59
CA ASN A 206 -10.90 -4.98 -4.06
C ASN A 206 -10.64 -4.94 -2.56
N VAL A 207 -9.92 -3.94 -2.09
CA VAL A 207 -9.63 -3.70 -0.68
C VAL A 207 -10.19 -2.34 -0.30
N ASN A 208 -11.05 -2.31 0.70
CA ASN A 208 -11.64 -1.09 1.22
C ASN A 208 -11.37 -1.03 2.73
N LEU A 209 -10.48 -0.14 3.14
CA LEU A 209 -10.07 0.01 4.55
C LEU A 209 -10.42 1.41 5.06
N ALA A 210 -10.94 1.45 6.27
CA ALA A 210 -11.18 2.66 7.03
C ALA A 210 -10.49 2.53 8.39
N PHE A 211 -9.92 3.63 8.85
CA PHE A 211 -9.22 3.71 10.12
C PHE A 211 -9.88 4.75 11.01
N LYS A 212 -9.98 4.45 12.29
CA LYS A 212 -10.46 5.39 13.30
C LYS A 212 -9.45 5.43 14.44
N VAL A 213 -8.96 6.61 14.73
CA VAL A 213 -8.05 6.84 15.83
C VAL A 213 -8.79 7.52 16.98
N SER A 214 -8.55 7.07 18.19
CA SER A 214 -8.99 7.75 19.39
C SER A 214 -7.79 8.21 20.22
N TRP A 215 -7.94 9.35 20.86
CA TRP A 215 -6.93 9.90 21.77
C TRP A 215 -7.56 10.37 23.09
N ASP A 216 -6.76 10.30 24.12
CA ASP A 216 -7.10 10.78 25.44
C ASP A 216 -5.82 11.37 26.03
N ASN A 217 -5.73 12.68 26.09
CA ASN A 217 -4.63 13.40 26.70
C ASN A 217 -5.14 14.38 27.75
N PHE A 218 -4.23 15.01 28.50
CA PHE A 218 -4.59 15.92 29.59
C PHE A 218 -5.47 17.10 29.15
N PHE A 219 -5.40 17.49 27.88
CA PHE A 219 -6.11 18.68 27.36
C PHE A 219 -7.35 18.33 26.53
N SER A 220 -7.42 17.13 25.97
CA SER A 220 -8.54 16.77 25.08
C SER A 220 -8.73 15.26 24.96
N LYS A 221 -9.98 14.89 24.73
CA LYS A 221 -10.39 13.53 24.30
C LYS A 221 -11.11 13.65 22.99
N GLY A 222 -10.90 12.69 22.10
CA GLY A 222 -11.59 12.69 20.83
C GLY A 222 -11.32 11.44 19.99
N SER A 223 -11.94 11.42 18.83
CA SER A 223 -11.67 10.42 17.80
C SER A 223 -11.77 11.07 16.43
N ASP A 224 -11.03 10.54 15.47
CA ASP A 224 -11.05 10.98 14.08
C ASP A 224 -11.00 9.78 13.15
N SER A 225 -11.67 9.92 12.02
CA SER A 225 -11.60 8.93 10.93
C SER A 225 -10.46 9.30 10.00
N LEU A 226 -9.60 8.33 9.72
CA LEU A 226 -8.42 8.50 8.87
C LEU A 226 -8.63 7.73 7.57
N ALA A 227 -8.26 8.35 6.46
CA ALA A 227 -8.22 7.65 5.19
C ALA A 227 -7.00 6.72 5.12
N SER A 228 -7.14 5.60 4.42
CA SER A 228 -6.01 4.74 4.08
C SER A 228 -5.02 5.49 3.18
N SER A 229 -3.74 5.22 3.36
CA SER A 229 -2.71 5.66 2.43
C SER A 229 -2.57 4.73 1.21
N GLY A 230 -3.28 3.59 1.19
CA GLY A 230 -3.13 2.52 0.18
C GLY A 230 -1.94 1.59 0.41
N VAL A 231 -1.08 1.90 1.38
CA VAL A 231 0.13 1.08 1.65
C VAL A 231 -0.23 -0.28 2.22
N MET A 232 -1.27 -0.36 3.08
CA MET A 232 -1.73 -1.63 3.64
C MET A 232 -2.35 -2.53 2.58
N GLU A 233 -3.14 -1.95 1.70
CA GLU A 233 -3.77 -2.64 0.56
C GLU A 233 -2.71 -3.19 -0.38
N ARG A 234 -1.71 -2.37 -0.70
CA ARG A 234 -0.55 -2.80 -1.50
C ARG A 234 0.24 -3.90 -0.80
N LEU A 235 0.53 -3.76 0.49
CA LEU A 235 1.23 -4.79 1.26
C LEU A 235 0.51 -6.13 1.21
N LEU A 236 -0.83 -6.13 1.36
CA LEU A 236 -1.63 -7.34 1.23
C LEU A 236 -1.37 -8.02 -0.12
N VAL A 237 -1.46 -7.28 -1.23
CA VAL A 237 -1.29 -7.84 -2.57
C VAL A 237 0.16 -8.26 -2.83
N GLU A 238 1.17 -7.51 -2.38
CA GLU A 238 2.58 -7.91 -2.47
C GLU A 238 2.84 -9.24 -1.77
N ARG A 239 2.22 -9.45 -0.61
CA ARG A 239 2.36 -10.68 0.17
C ARG A 239 1.71 -11.91 -0.49
N LEU A 240 0.77 -11.73 -1.42
CA LEU A 240 0.23 -12.86 -2.20
C LEU A 240 1.31 -13.52 -3.08
N TYR A 241 2.37 -12.78 -3.42
CA TYR A 241 3.44 -13.20 -4.32
C TYR A 241 4.82 -13.24 -3.67
N SER A 242 4.93 -12.92 -2.39
CA SER A 242 6.14 -13.21 -1.64
C SER A 242 6.14 -14.69 -1.30
N ASP A 243 7.14 -15.41 -1.76
CA ASP A 243 7.39 -16.77 -1.30
C ASP A 243 7.53 -16.74 0.23
N LEU A 244 6.58 -17.38 0.87
CA LEU A 244 6.51 -17.54 2.32
C LEU A 244 7.52 -18.58 2.76
#